data_05e4881eee74db12ac2c238f129e948a
#
_entry.id   05e4881eee74db12ac2c238f129e948a
#
_cell.length_a   1.000
_cell.length_b   1.000
_cell.length_c   1.000
_cell.angle_alpha   90.00
_cell.angle_beta   90.00
_cell.angle_gamma   90.00
#
_symmetry.space_group_name_H-M   'P 1'
#
loop_
_entity.id
_entity.type
_entity.pdbx_description
1 polymer ?
#
loop_
_entity_poly.entity_id
_entity_poly.type
_entity_poly.pdbx_seq_one_letter_code
_entity_poly.pdbx_strand_id
1 'polypeptide(L)'
;MSPESKGRQASQEPDEVIEELIERGERAMDAIADYDQEQVDELVQAAAWAIYEEERAEEISAIAVETTGLGNVADKTAKKRRKTFGTLSDLLGEPSVGVIDREEADGITEIAKPVGVVGAVVPSTNPGATPTNIAMMALKGRNAVLLSPSPGGLETCEKVLEYIHAELEKVGAPTDLVQMVPPPVSKAKTYELMDRVDLLQVTGSANNVRRGEQSGTPNYNVGEGNAVSIIDETADLDATAERIETSKTFDYATSCSSDNSAVIVESVYDDAIAALEDAGAYRCDDEEREKLEATLFPDGAGSLSGEITGQPPEEIAEAAGLENAAAREADFFLVEGRGIGPDYPLSGEKISVVLTTFAVPDFDGALETTQEILDYEGSGHSCGLHTTDEGHAERIGHAIDVCRLLINQPQCVGNGGSFENGLNVTLSMGAGTWGGNQLDENLDYTHFLNTTTVAEAIEPDPPTEEDLFGSYLDEHGT
;
A
#
# COMPACT_ATOMS: atom_id res chain seq x y z
N MET A 1 4.48 -39.86 43.51
CA MET A 1 5.39 -39.29 42.50
C MET A 1 4.72 -38.09 41.87
N SER A 2 5.21 -36.93 42.20
CA SER A 2 4.66 -35.64 41.83
C SER A 2 4.83 -35.36 40.33
N PRO A 3 3.89 -34.66 39.67
CA PRO A 3 4.07 -34.13 38.36
C PRO A 3 4.61 -32.67 38.47
N GLU A 4 5.89 -32.52 38.62
CA GLU A 4 6.58 -31.25 38.52
C GLU A 4 7.53 -31.31 37.32
N SER A 5 7.24 -30.50 36.31
CA SER A 5 8.18 -29.73 35.47
C SER A 5 7.56 -29.44 34.09
N LYS A 6 6.48 -28.65 34.05
CA LYS A 6 6.34 -27.77 32.88
C LYS A 6 7.06 -26.49 33.24
N GLY A 7 8.30 -26.40 32.76
CA GLY A 7 9.08 -25.19 32.88
C GLY A 7 8.31 -24.00 32.30
N ARG A 8 8.04 -22.99 33.12
CA ARG A 8 7.77 -21.65 32.69
C ARG A 8 9.02 -21.21 31.92
N GLN A 9 8.97 -21.16 30.58
CA GLN A 9 9.84 -20.23 29.87
C GLN A 9 9.51 -18.86 30.44
N ALA A 10 10.47 -18.25 31.12
CA ALA A 10 10.39 -16.84 31.49
C ALA A 10 10.14 -16.09 30.18
N SER A 11 9.08 -15.31 30.08
CA SER A 11 8.88 -14.43 28.96
C SER A 11 10.02 -13.42 28.97
N GLN A 12 10.90 -13.50 27.97
CA GLN A 12 11.91 -12.47 27.78
C GLN A 12 11.22 -11.11 27.68
N GLU A 13 11.84 -10.08 28.25
CA GLU A 13 11.31 -8.72 28.12
C GLU A 13 11.36 -8.29 26.65
N PRO A 14 10.42 -7.45 26.18
CA PRO A 14 10.34 -7.03 24.79
C PRO A 14 11.65 -6.44 24.24
N ASP A 15 12.36 -5.66 25.04
CA ASP A 15 13.64 -5.03 24.71
C ASP A 15 14.76 -6.06 24.47
N GLU A 16 14.86 -7.09 25.31
CA GLU A 16 15.83 -8.17 25.11
C GLU A 16 15.59 -8.96 23.81
N VAL A 17 14.30 -9.21 23.48
CA VAL A 17 13.92 -9.92 22.24
C VAL A 17 14.31 -9.10 21.01
N ILE A 18 13.99 -7.83 21.00
CA ILE A 18 14.27 -6.96 19.84
C ILE A 18 15.78 -6.72 19.69
N GLU A 19 16.51 -6.51 20.79
CA GLU A 19 17.96 -6.39 20.78
C GLU A 19 18.63 -7.62 20.12
N GLU A 20 18.26 -8.83 20.54
CA GLU A 20 18.80 -10.08 19.98
C GLU A 20 18.54 -10.19 18.47
N LEU A 21 17.34 -9.80 18.00
CA LEU A 21 16.98 -9.83 16.59
C LEU A 21 17.81 -8.80 15.78
N ILE A 22 18.00 -7.59 16.30
CA ILE A 22 18.82 -6.55 15.68
C ILE A 22 20.26 -7.04 15.54
N GLU A 23 20.88 -7.53 16.63
CA GLU A 23 22.24 -8.05 16.57
C GLU A 23 22.41 -9.22 15.59
N ARG A 24 21.41 -10.08 15.44
CA ARG A 24 21.42 -11.16 14.44
C ARG A 24 21.36 -10.60 13.03
N GLY A 25 20.50 -9.59 12.80
CA GLY A 25 20.40 -8.90 11.53
C GLY A 25 21.70 -8.21 11.13
N GLU A 26 22.33 -7.48 12.06
CA GLU A 26 23.64 -6.83 11.83
C GLU A 26 24.72 -7.85 11.45
N ARG A 27 24.81 -8.97 12.16
CA ARG A 27 25.75 -10.06 11.81
C ARG A 27 25.47 -10.67 10.43
N ALA A 28 24.20 -10.78 10.05
CA ALA A 28 23.82 -11.26 8.72
C ALA A 28 24.19 -10.26 7.62
N MET A 29 24.02 -8.96 7.87
CA MET A 29 24.46 -7.89 6.96
C MET A 29 25.98 -7.87 6.81
N ASP A 30 26.74 -8.03 7.90
CA ASP A 30 28.20 -8.13 7.86
C ASP A 30 28.67 -9.30 6.97
N ALA A 31 27.96 -10.43 7.00
CA ALA A 31 28.29 -11.60 6.20
C ALA A 31 28.11 -11.40 4.68
N ILE A 32 27.27 -10.44 4.26
CA ILE A 32 27.01 -10.08 2.86
C ILE A 32 27.60 -8.71 2.47
N ALA A 33 28.40 -8.09 3.33
CA ALA A 33 28.91 -6.74 3.11
C ALA A 33 29.71 -6.60 1.81
N ASP A 34 30.41 -7.66 1.41
CA ASP A 34 31.25 -7.73 0.21
C ASP A 34 30.52 -8.28 -1.03
N TYR A 35 29.19 -8.52 -0.95
CA TYR A 35 28.42 -8.99 -2.10
C TYR A 35 28.41 -7.94 -3.21
N ASP A 36 28.67 -8.40 -4.43
CA ASP A 36 28.52 -7.58 -5.63
C ASP A 36 27.04 -7.50 -6.10
N GLN A 37 26.80 -6.77 -7.18
CA GLN A 37 25.45 -6.56 -7.69
C GLN A 37 24.78 -7.85 -8.12
N GLU A 38 25.52 -8.80 -8.73
CA GLU A 38 24.98 -10.07 -9.19
C GLU A 38 24.56 -10.95 -8.00
N GLN A 39 25.35 -10.98 -6.95
CA GLN A 39 25.03 -11.71 -5.71
C GLN A 39 23.82 -11.10 -4.98
N VAL A 40 23.70 -9.76 -4.97
CA VAL A 40 22.56 -9.07 -4.38
C VAL A 40 21.29 -9.32 -5.20
N ASP A 41 21.37 -9.29 -6.52
CA ASP A 41 20.24 -9.62 -7.39
C ASP A 41 19.78 -11.08 -7.22
N GLU A 42 20.72 -12.02 -6.97
CA GLU A 42 20.39 -13.40 -6.63
C GLU A 42 19.65 -13.53 -5.28
N LEU A 43 20.01 -12.72 -4.27
CA LEU A 43 19.25 -12.67 -3.00
C LEU A 43 17.79 -12.22 -3.23
N VAL A 44 17.60 -11.18 -4.03
CA VAL A 44 16.27 -10.65 -4.35
C VAL A 44 15.46 -11.68 -5.13
N GLN A 45 16.07 -12.36 -6.10
CA GLN A 45 15.43 -13.44 -6.85
C GLN A 45 15.04 -14.62 -5.94
N ALA A 46 15.88 -15.00 -4.99
CA ALA A 46 15.58 -16.04 -4.02
C ALA A 46 14.35 -15.68 -3.17
N ALA A 47 14.31 -14.46 -2.61
CA ALA A 47 13.17 -13.97 -1.84
C ALA A 47 11.89 -13.89 -2.68
N ALA A 48 11.99 -13.44 -3.93
CA ALA A 48 10.86 -13.37 -4.85
C ALA A 48 10.32 -14.76 -5.19
N TRP A 49 11.20 -15.72 -5.55
CA TRP A 49 10.81 -17.07 -5.91
C TRP A 49 10.12 -17.81 -4.76
N ALA A 50 10.54 -17.55 -3.53
CA ALA A 50 9.95 -18.13 -2.33
C ALA A 50 8.41 -17.97 -2.29
N ILE A 51 7.89 -16.90 -2.87
CA ILE A 51 6.47 -16.52 -2.79
C ILE A 51 5.79 -16.52 -4.16
N TYR A 52 6.56 -16.37 -5.24
CA TYR A 52 6.02 -16.38 -6.61
C TYR A 52 5.65 -17.77 -7.12
N GLU A 53 6.30 -18.82 -6.63
CA GLU A 53 5.99 -20.20 -6.97
C GLU A 53 4.52 -20.50 -6.66
N GLU A 54 3.82 -21.15 -7.61
CA GLU A 54 2.35 -21.20 -7.64
C GLU A 54 1.74 -21.92 -6.44
N GLU A 55 2.27 -23.12 -6.10
CA GLU A 55 1.76 -23.92 -4.97
C GLU A 55 1.98 -23.21 -3.63
N ARG A 56 3.12 -22.53 -3.46
CA ARG A 56 3.42 -21.73 -2.26
C ARG A 56 2.57 -20.48 -2.16
N ALA A 57 2.37 -19.79 -3.28
CA ALA A 57 1.50 -18.61 -3.33
C ALA A 57 0.06 -18.96 -2.92
N GLU A 58 -0.44 -20.12 -3.39
CA GLU A 58 -1.76 -20.63 -3.04
C GLU A 58 -1.84 -21.05 -1.56
N GLU A 59 -0.85 -21.82 -1.05
CA GLU A 59 -0.80 -22.20 0.38
C GLU A 59 -0.78 -21.00 1.31
N ILE A 60 0.08 -20.01 1.04
CA ILE A 60 0.15 -18.77 1.83
C ILE A 60 -1.18 -17.99 1.76
N SER A 61 -1.86 -18.01 0.61
CA SER A 61 -3.16 -17.34 0.45
C SER A 61 -4.25 -18.05 1.26
N ALA A 62 -4.25 -19.37 1.25
CA ALA A 62 -5.19 -20.17 2.02
C ALA A 62 -5.03 -19.93 3.54
N ILE A 63 -3.78 -19.94 4.03
CA ILE A 63 -3.47 -19.61 5.44
C ILE A 63 -3.93 -18.18 5.76
N ALA A 64 -3.66 -17.21 4.88
CA ALA A 64 -4.04 -15.82 5.11
C ALA A 64 -5.56 -15.64 5.23
N VAL A 65 -6.35 -16.27 4.36
CA VAL A 65 -7.81 -16.21 4.42
C VAL A 65 -8.33 -16.93 5.67
N GLU A 66 -7.80 -18.13 6.00
CA GLU A 66 -8.22 -18.89 7.17
C GLU A 66 -7.97 -18.13 8.48
N THR A 67 -6.80 -17.49 8.62
CA THR A 67 -6.39 -16.87 9.89
C THR A 67 -6.87 -15.43 10.06
N THR A 68 -7.10 -14.70 8.95
CA THR A 68 -7.57 -13.31 9.01
C THR A 68 -9.07 -13.17 8.76
N GLY A 69 -9.69 -14.12 8.08
CA GLY A 69 -11.07 -14.02 7.62
C GLY A 69 -11.27 -13.00 6.48
N LEU A 70 -10.20 -12.49 5.85
CA LEU A 70 -10.28 -11.38 4.90
C LEU A 70 -10.00 -11.83 3.45
N GLY A 71 -10.84 -11.39 2.52
CA GLY A 71 -10.66 -11.61 1.09
C GLY A 71 -10.85 -13.07 0.65
N ASN A 72 -10.27 -13.44 -0.48
CA ASN A 72 -10.36 -14.79 -1.02
C ASN A 72 -9.02 -15.35 -1.51
N VAL A 73 -8.91 -16.67 -1.59
CA VAL A 73 -7.64 -17.36 -1.92
C VAL A 73 -7.18 -17.06 -3.34
N ALA A 74 -8.11 -17.04 -4.31
CA ALA A 74 -7.76 -16.84 -5.73
C ALA A 74 -7.14 -15.45 -5.96
N ASP A 75 -7.79 -14.41 -5.48
CA ASP A 75 -7.32 -13.03 -5.65
C ASP A 75 -6.04 -12.76 -4.85
N LYS A 76 -5.95 -13.30 -3.62
CA LYS A 76 -4.71 -13.18 -2.83
C LYS A 76 -3.53 -13.88 -3.52
N THR A 77 -3.76 -15.01 -4.19
CA THR A 77 -2.75 -15.71 -4.97
C THR A 77 -2.34 -14.89 -6.19
N ALA A 78 -3.30 -14.40 -6.96
CA ALA A 78 -3.06 -13.54 -8.12
C ALA A 78 -2.31 -12.25 -7.71
N LYS A 79 -2.73 -11.59 -6.63
CA LYS A 79 -2.08 -10.40 -6.07
C LYS A 79 -0.62 -10.67 -5.71
N LYS A 80 -0.34 -11.73 -4.95
CA LYS A 80 1.04 -12.09 -4.56
C LYS A 80 1.93 -12.28 -5.78
N ARG A 81 1.49 -13.11 -6.73
CA ARG A 81 2.27 -13.38 -7.92
C ARG A 81 2.50 -12.14 -8.76
N ARG A 82 1.45 -11.35 -9.04
CA ARG A 82 1.56 -10.12 -9.82
C ARG A 82 2.50 -9.10 -9.16
N LYS A 83 2.31 -8.85 -7.86
CA LYS A 83 3.12 -7.87 -7.14
C LYS A 83 4.56 -8.31 -6.95
N THR A 84 4.82 -9.58 -6.62
CA THR A 84 6.18 -10.11 -6.52
C THR A 84 6.92 -10.06 -7.85
N PHE A 85 6.26 -10.46 -8.95
CA PHE A 85 6.86 -10.43 -10.27
C PHE A 85 7.15 -9.01 -10.77
N GLY A 86 6.21 -8.07 -10.56
CA GLY A 86 6.39 -6.68 -10.93
C GLY A 86 7.50 -6.02 -10.12
N THR A 87 7.50 -6.17 -8.79
CA THR A 87 8.59 -5.66 -7.93
C THR A 87 9.94 -6.23 -8.34
N LEU A 88 10.03 -7.54 -8.63
CA LEU A 88 11.27 -8.13 -9.10
C LEU A 88 11.74 -7.51 -10.43
N SER A 89 10.79 -7.24 -11.35
CA SER A 89 11.10 -6.57 -12.62
C SER A 89 11.67 -5.17 -12.43
N ASP A 90 11.17 -4.43 -11.44
CA ASP A 90 11.65 -3.08 -11.12
C ASP A 90 13.03 -3.09 -10.43
N LEU A 91 13.38 -4.19 -9.77
CA LEU A 91 14.63 -4.30 -9.00
C LEU A 91 15.80 -4.85 -9.78
N LEU A 92 15.56 -5.78 -10.72
CA LEU A 92 16.64 -6.47 -11.43
C LEU A 92 17.34 -5.55 -12.43
N GLY A 93 18.67 -5.51 -12.31
CA GLY A 93 19.52 -4.67 -13.17
C GLY A 93 19.67 -3.23 -12.67
N GLU A 94 18.90 -2.82 -11.66
CA GLU A 94 19.06 -1.50 -11.05
C GLU A 94 20.30 -1.47 -10.14
N PRO A 95 21.10 -0.39 -10.17
CA PRO A 95 22.31 -0.29 -9.36
C PRO A 95 21.96 -0.04 -7.89
N SER A 96 22.52 -0.88 -6.99
CA SER A 96 22.33 -0.75 -5.54
C SER A 96 23.58 -1.08 -4.73
N VAL A 97 24.71 -1.36 -5.42
CA VAL A 97 25.99 -1.77 -4.80
C VAL A 97 27.14 -0.96 -5.38
N GLY A 98 27.96 -0.39 -4.52
CA GLY A 98 29.13 0.39 -4.92
C GLY A 98 28.72 1.71 -5.56
N VAL A 99 29.37 2.08 -6.68
CA VAL A 99 29.04 3.29 -7.43
C VAL A 99 27.75 3.05 -8.20
N ILE A 100 26.71 3.84 -7.89
CA ILE A 100 25.38 3.72 -8.51
C ILE A 100 25.13 4.80 -9.56
N ASP A 101 25.82 5.94 -9.42
CA ASP A 101 25.76 7.01 -10.43
C ASP A 101 27.07 7.77 -10.50
N ARG A 102 27.38 8.33 -11.68
CA ARG A 102 28.54 9.17 -11.92
C ARG A 102 28.26 10.26 -12.96
N GLU A 103 28.24 11.49 -12.49
CA GLU A 103 28.12 12.69 -13.32
C GLU A 103 29.51 13.35 -13.50
N GLU A 104 30.25 12.91 -14.51
CA GLU A 104 31.64 13.38 -14.73
C GLU A 104 31.72 14.90 -14.94
N ALA A 105 30.72 15.52 -15.58
CA ALA A 105 30.70 16.96 -15.83
C ALA A 105 30.60 17.78 -14.55
N ASP A 106 29.89 17.26 -13.55
CA ASP A 106 29.66 17.93 -12.28
C ASP A 106 30.64 17.45 -11.18
N GLY A 107 31.48 16.48 -11.50
CA GLY A 107 32.43 15.88 -10.57
C GLY A 107 31.75 15.11 -9.43
N ILE A 108 30.54 14.59 -9.67
CA ILE A 108 29.74 13.87 -8.67
C ILE A 108 29.81 12.36 -8.91
N THR A 109 30.04 11.63 -7.84
CA THR A 109 29.93 10.16 -7.82
C THR A 109 29.11 9.74 -6.62
N GLU A 110 28.06 8.94 -6.84
CA GLU A 110 27.19 8.42 -5.80
C GLU A 110 27.52 6.95 -5.49
N ILE A 111 27.64 6.63 -4.20
CA ILE A 111 27.98 5.31 -3.70
C ILE A 111 26.87 4.84 -2.76
N ALA A 112 26.20 3.75 -3.14
CA ALA A 112 25.15 3.14 -2.34
C ALA A 112 25.70 2.43 -1.09
N LYS A 113 24.98 2.60 0.02
CA LYS A 113 25.22 1.92 1.29
C LYS A 113 23.90 1.42 1.88
N PRO A 114 23.91 0.34 2.67
CA PRO A 114 22.72 -0.09 3.38
C PRO A 114 22.26 0.99 4.38
N VAL A 115 20.96 1.01 4.65
CA VAL A 115 20.39 1.84 5.73
C VAL A 115 20.59 1.19 7.09
N GLY A 116 20.63 -0.15 7.17
CA GLY A 116 20.77 -0.92 8.40
C GLY A 116 19.68 -1.98 8.58
N VAL A 117 19.24 -2.18 9.80
CA VAL A 117 18.15 -3.09 10.13
C VAL A 117 16.81 -2.40 9.92
N VAL A 118 15.98 -2.97 9.06
CA VAL A 118 14.66 -2.44 8.71
C VAL A 118 13.57 -3.12 9.55
N GLY A 119 12.77 -2.36 10.26
CA GLY A 119 11.57 -2.86 10.92
C GLY A 119 10.35 -2.72 10.02
N ALA A 120 9.60 -3.80 9.85
CA ALA A 120 8.40 -3.81 9.01
C ALA A 120 7.16 -4.23 9.80
N VAL A 121 6.19 -3.32 9.97
CA VAL A 121 4.90 -3.64 10.57
C VAL A 121 3.93 -4.09 9.49
N VAL A 122 3.45 -5.32 9.61
CA VAL A 122 2.70 -6.03 8.57
C VAL A 122 1.20 -6.06 8.90
N PRO A 123 0.32 -5.57 7.99
CA PRO A 123 -1.13 -5.54 8.21
C PRO A 123 -1.78 -6.91 8.05
N SER A 124 -3.00 -7.05 8.60
CA SER A 124 -3.84 -8.26 8.41
C SER A 124 -4.36 -8.42 6.98
N THR A 125 -4.52 -7.32 6.24
CA THR A 125 -5.08 -7.34 4.88
C THR A 125 -4.16 -8.01 3.85
N ASN A 126 -2.83 -7.90 4.04
CA ASN A 126 -1.83 -8.45 3.12
C ASN A 126 -0.64 -9.12 3.85
N PRO A 127 -0.87 -10.10 4.74
CA PRO A 127 0.18 -10.66 5.60
C PRO A 127 1.21 -11.51 4.85
N GLY A 128 0.94 -11.91 3.61
CA GLY A 128 1.88 -12.65 2.76
C GLY A 128 2.59 -11.80 1.72
N ALA A 129 1.89 -10.84 1.09
CA ALA A 129 2.46 -10.05 0.01
C ALA A 129 3.33 -8.89 0.53
N THR A 130 2.87 -8.15 1.56
CA THR A 130 3.61 -7.00 2.11
C THR A 130 5.00 -7.38 2.64
N PRO A 131 5.16 -8.43 3.49
CA PRO A 131 6.48 -8.77 4.00
C PRO A 131 7.47 -9.18 2.91
N THR A 132 6.99 -9.86 1.86
CA THR A 132 7.83 -10.25 0.73
C THR A 132 8.30 -9.03 -0.07
N ASN A 133 7.39 -8.10 -0.36
CA ASN A 133 7.69 -6.87 -1.09
C ASN A 133 8.77 -6.04 -0.35
N ILE A 134 8.63 -5.86 0.97
CA ILE A 134 9.61 -5.15 1.78
C ILE A 134 10.93 -5.91 1.84
N ALA A 135 10.90 -7.24 2.02
CA ALA A 135 12.12 -8.05 2.05
C ALA A 135 12.91 -7.93 0.74
N MET A 136 12.26 -7.98 -0.42
CA MET A 136 12.93 -7.83 -1.72
C MET A 136 13.62 -6.47 -1.85
N MET A 137 12.95 -5.37 -1.51
CA MET A 137 13.49 -4.01 -1.58
C MET A 137 14.65 -3.81 -0.58
N ALA A 138 14.49 -4.27 0.65
CA ALA A 138 15.52 -4.15 1.67
C ALA A 138 16.76 -5.00 1.35
N LEU A 139 16.60 -6.24 0.88
CA LEU A 139 17.70 -7.11 0.43
C LEU A 139 18.45 -6.51 -0.76
N LYS A 140 17.76 -5.80 -1.66
CA LYS A 140 18.37 -5.06 -2.77
C LYS A 140 19.39 -4.02 -2.25
N GLY A 141 19.12 -3.41 -1.08
CA GLY A 141 20.04 -2.51 -0.38
C GLY A 141 21.01 -3.19 0.57
N ARG A 142 21.08 -4.52 0.60
CA ARG A 142 21.87 -5.33 1.54
C ARG A 142 21.52 -5.11 3.02
N ASN A 143 20.26 -4.79 3.30
CA ASN A 143 19.73 -4.60 4.66
C ASN A 143 19.19 -5.91 5.24
N ALA A 144 19.08 -5.97 6.56
CA ALA A 144 18.28 -6.98 7.24
C ALA A 144 16.87 -6.47 7.52
N VAL A 145 15.89 -7.38 7.60
CA VAL A 145 14.48 -7.06 7.84
C VAL A 145 13.94 -7.80 9.06
N LEU A 146 13.27 -7.07 9.95
CA LEU A 146 12.54 -7.60 11.10
C LEU A 146 11.04 -7.39 10.88
N LEU A 147 10.31 -8.46 10.60
CA LEU A 147 8.87 -8.44 10.39
C LEU A 147 8.12 -8.43 11.72
N SER A 148 7.17 -7.52 11.92
CA SER A 148 6.25 -7.50 13.05
C SER A 148 4.81 -7.69 12.53
N PRO A 149 4.31 -8.95 12.46
CA PRO A 149 3.00 -9.24 11.94
C PRO A 149 1.88 -8.82 12.89
N SER A 150 0.71 -8.52 12.31
CA SER A 150 -0.54 -8.46 13.08
C SER A 150 -0.89 -9.84 13.66
N PRO A 151 -1.70 -9.92 14.73
CA PRO A 151 -2.08 -11.22 15.31
C PRO A 151 -2.69 -12.19 14.30
N GLY A 152 -3.59 -11.73 13.42
CA GLY A 152 -4.18 -12.57 12.38
C GLY A 152 -3.23 -12.92 11.23
N GLY A 153 -2.16 -12.13 11.03
CA GLY A 153 -1.16 -12.38 10.00
C GLY A 153 0.02 -13.26 10.43
N LEU A 154 0.09 -13.67 11.71
CA LEU A 154 1.25 -14.37 12.27
C LEU A 154 1.59 -15.64 11.50
N GLU A 155 0.66 -16.58 11.37
CA GLU A 155 0.88 -17.89 10.73
C GLU A 155 1.25 -17.72 9.25
N THR A 156 0.66 -16.74 8.58
CA THR A 156 1.01 -16.40 7.20
C THR A 156 2.45 -15.91 7.10
N CYS A 157 2.87 -15.00 8.00
CA CYS A 157 4.25 -14.50 8.01
C CYS A 157 5.27 -15.60 8.39
N GLU A 158 4.92 -16.51 9.30
CA GLU A 158 5.75 -17.68 9.62
C GLU A 158 5.99 -18.55 8.37
N LYS A 159 4.93 -18.81 7.59
CA LYS A 159 5.05 -19.58 6.34
C LYS A 159 5.85 -18.84 5.27
N VAL A 160 5.65 -17.53 5.11
CA VAL A 160 6.48 -16.69 4.23
C VAL A 160 7.95 -16.78 4.61
N LEU A 161 8.26 -16.66 5.90
CA LEU A 161 9.62 -16.72 6.41
C LEU A 161 10.27 -18.09 6.17
N GLU A 162 9.52 -19.19 6.39
CA GLU A 162 9.98 -20.56 6.09
C GLU A 162 10.44 -20.69 4.64
N TYR A 163 9.63 -20.17 3.68
CA TYR A 163 9.98 -20.26 2.27
C TYR A 163 11.14 -19.33 1.88
N ILE A 164 11.19 -18.11 2.41
CA ILE A 164 12.31 -17.20 2.17
C ILE A 164 13.62 -17.81 2.69
N HIS A 165 13.63 -18.36 3.90
CA HIS A 165 14.81 -19.01 4.47
C HIS A 165 15.28 -20.19 3.61
N ALA A 166 14.33 -21.03 3.16
CA ALA A 166 14.68 -22.16 2.29
C ALA A 166 15.33 -21.73 0.96
N GLU A 167 14.94 -20.60 0.39
CA GLU A 167 15.56 -20.07 -0.83
C GLU A 167 16.89 -19.37 -0.54
N LEU A 168 17.00 -18.60 0.55
CA LEU A 168 18.28 -17.96 0.96
C LEU A 168 19.37 -19.01 1.23
N GLU A 169 19.02 -20.14 1.87
CA GLU A 169 19.97 -21.25 2.07
C GLU A 169 20.53 -21.82 0.77
N LYS A 170 19.72 -21.88 -0.30
CA LYS A 170 20.18 -22.39 -1.61
C LYS A 170 21.24 -21.52 -2.25
N VAL A 171 21.18 -20.21 -2.03
CA VAL A 171 22.16 -19.24 -2.54
C VAL A 171 23.28 -18.98 -1.53
N GLY A 172 23.29 -19.71 -0.41
CA GLY A 172 24.33 -19.62 0.61
C GLY A 172 24.30 -18.36 1.48
N ALA A 173 23.16 -17.66 1.50
CA ALA A 173 22.98 -16.43 2.27
C ALA A 173 22.48 -16.71 3.69
N PRO A 174 22.81 -15.83 4.66
CA PRO A 174 22.30 -15.94 6.02
C PRO A 174 20.76 -15.80 6.07
N THR A 175 20.08 -16.71 6.75
CA THR A 175 18.63 -16.63 6.94
C THR A 175 18.23 -15.47 7.85
N ASP A 176 19.12 -15.01 8.75
CA ASP A 176 18.89 -13.87 9.63
C ASP A 176 18.80 -12.51 8.91
N LEU A 177 18.99 -12.47 7.59
CA LEU A 177 18.66 -11.30 6.75
C LEU A 177 17.17 -10.98 6.75
N VAL A 178 16.31 -11.99 6.93
CA VAL A 178 14.87 -11.79 7.08
C VAL A 178 14.41 -12.53 8.32
N GLN A 179 13.95 -11.81 9.32
CA GLN A 179 13.52 -12.35 10.59
C GLN A 179 12.12 -11.87 10.94
N MET A 180 11.51 -12.46 11.95
CA MET A 180 10.22 -12.07 12.46
C MET A 180 10.23 -11.97 13.98
N VAL A 181 9.51 -10.99 14.54
CA VAL A 181 9.26 -10.88 15.97
C VAL A 181 8.51 -12.15 16.44
N PRO A 182 9.10 -12.92 17.37
CA PRO A 182 8.53 -14.20 17.75
C PRO A 182 7.23 -14.05 18.56
N PRO A 183 6.32 -15.05 18.48
CA PRO A 183 5.13 -15.07 19.31
C PRO A 183 5.45 -15.12 20.83
N PRO A 184 4.52 -14.67 21.69
CA PRO A 184 3.25 -14.06 21.35
C PRO A 184 3.41 -12.66 20.76
N VAL A 185 2.60 -12.34 19.74
CA VAL A 185 2.51 -10.98 19.17
C VAL A 185 2.00 -10.02 20.24
N SER A 186 2.64 -8.87 20.39
CA SER A 186 2.23 -7.86 21.36
C SER A 186 2.59 -6.44 20.91
N LYS A 187 1.75 -5.48 21.27
CA LYS A 187 2.04 -4.05 21.04
C LYS A 187 3.37 -3.62 21.63
N ALA A 188 3.76 -4.17 22.79
CA ALA A 188 5.02 -3.83 23.44
C ALA A 188 6.24 -4.19 22.58
N LYS A 189 6.26 -5.41 22.00
CA LYS A 189 7.33 -5.82 21.08
C LYS A 189 7.34 -4.98 19.79
N THR A 190 6.15 -4.72 19.22
CA THR A 190 6.05 -3.89 18.01
C THR A 190 6.54 -2.46 18.28
N TYR A 191 6.21 -1.88 19.42
CA TYR A 191 6.66 -0.53 19.78
C TYR A 191 8.17 -0.48 20.05
N GLU A 192 8.70 -1.50 20.71
CA GLU A 192 10.15 -1.62 20.92
C GLU A 192 10.90 -1.75 19.59
N LEU A 193 10.37 -2.55 18.63
CA LEU A 193 10.91 -2.61 17.28
C LEU A 193 10.90 -1.22 16.62
N MET A 194 9.76 -0.49 16.69
CA MET A 194 9.64 0.84 16.09
C MET A 194 10.66 1.83 16.65
N ASP A 195 11.02 1.71 17.92
CA ASP A 195 11.93 2.64 18.60
C ASP A 195 13.41 2.32 18.38
N ARG A 196 13.77 1.13 17.85
CA ARG A 196 15.17 0.65 17.85
C ARG A 196 15.79 0.34 16.49
N VAL A 197 14.99 0.09 15.46
CA VAL A 197 15.52 -0.19 14.12
C VAL A 197 16.09 1.07 13.46
N ASP A 198 16.91 0.89 12.43
CA ASP A 198 17.54 2.00 11.70
C ASP A 198 16.56 2.69 10.76
N LEU A 199 15.65 1.90 10.14
CA LEU A 199 14.58 2.38 9.27
C LEU A 199 13.29 1.63 9.60
N LEU A 200 12.17 2.34 9.64
CA LEU A 200 10.87 1.76 9.93
C LEU A 200 9.93 1.90 8.73
N GLN A 201 9.26 0.80 8.38
CA GLN A 201 8.15 0.79 7.43
C GLN A 201 6.90 0.29 8.14
N VAL A 202 5.85 1.11 8.20
CA VAL A 202 4.57 0.74 8.80
C VAL A 202 3.50 0.75 7.73
N THR A 203 2.84 -0.40 7.55
CA THR A 203 1.60 -0.49 6.78
C THR A 203 0.48 -0.93 7.72
N GLY A 204 -0.60 -0.16 7.80
CA GLY A 204 -1.74 -0.54 8.62
C GLY A 204 -2.55 0.61 9.17
N SER A 205 -3.19 0.40 10.32
CA SER A 205 -4.10 1.37 10.92
C SER A 205 -3.44 2.70 11.27
N ALA A 206 -4.20 3.80 11.23
CA ALA A 206 -3.76 5.14 11.63
C ALA A 206 -3.07 5.16 13.01
N ASN A 207 -3.48 4.29 13.94
CA ASN A 207 -2.82 4.19 15.25
C ASN A 207 -1.37 3.67 15.16
N ASN A 208 -1.11 2.68 14.31
CA ASN A 208 0.24 2.14 14.12
C ASN A 208 1.12 3.15 13.34
N VAL A 209 0.56 3.77 12.30
CA VAL A 209 1.24 4.84 11.54
C VAL A 209 1.65 5.97 12.46
N ARG A 210 0.71 6.53 13.24
CA ARG A 210 0.99 7.59 14.21
C ARG A 210 2.03 7.18 15.25
N ARG A 211 2.01 5.93 15.72
CA ARG A 211 3.01 5.43 16.68
C ARG A 211 4.40 5.34 16.02
N GLY A 212 4.48 4.89 14.76
CA GLY A 212 5.72 4.89 13.98
C GLY A 212 6.31 6.29 13.83
N GLU A 213 5.49 7.29 13.49
CA GLU A 213 5.90 8.70 13.41
C GLU A 213 6.43 9.24 14.74
N GLN A 214 5.81 8.83 15.85
CA GLN A 214 6.21 9.24 17.20
C GLN A 214 7.45 8.52 17.72
N SER A 215 7.93 7.45 17.10
CA SER A 215 9.13 6.72 17.52
C SER A 215 10.40 7.57 17.43
N GLY A 216 10.42 8.48 16.46
CA GLY A 216 11.62 9.24 16.11
C GLY A 216 12.60 8.48 15.22
N THR A 217 12.34 7.22 14.89
CA THR A 217 13.06 6.43 13.90
C THR A 217 12.72 6.95 12.50
N PRO A 218 13.69 7.11 11.58
CA PRO A 218 13.41 7.37 10.17
C PRO A 218 12.38 6.37 9.63
N ASN A 219 11.36 6.85 8.91
CA ASN A 219 10.26 5.97 8.56
C ASN A 219 9.59 6.32 7.24
N TYR A 220 9.04 5.29 6.57
CA TYR A 220 8.15 5.37 5.42
C TYR A 220 6.84 4.68 5.76
N ASN A 221 5.93 5.43 6.34
CA ASN A 221 4.65 4.91 6.79
C ASN A 221 3.57 5.12 5.73
N VAL A 222 2.65 4.16 5.62
CA VAL A 222 1.48 4.24 4.75
C VAL A 222 0.24 3.86 5.54
N GLY A 223 -0.78 4.71 5.48
CA GLY A 223 -1.99 4.61 6.27
C GLY A 223 -3.21 4.14 5.48
N GLU A 224 -4.35 4.61 5.93
CA GLU A 224 -5.67 4.37 5.36
C GLU A 224 -5.81 5.11 4.02
N GLY A 225 -6.60 4.52 3.11
CA GLY A 225 -6.98 5.14 1.86
C GLY A 225 -8.47 5.44 1.84
N ASN A 226 -8.92 6.25 0.90
CA ASN A 226 -10.32 6.42 0.56
C ASN A 226 -10.40 6.79 -0.93
N ALA A 227 -10.12 5.79 -1.77
CA ALA A 227 -9.99 6.01 -3.20
C ALA A 227 -11.31 6.49 -3.82
N VAL A 228 -11.26 7.61 -4.51
CA VAL A 228 -12.41 8.21 -5.22
C VAL A 228 -12.16 8.12 -6.72
N SER A 229 -13.18 7.71 -7.49
CA SER A 229 -13.17 7.77 -8.96
C SER A 229 -14.14 8.84 -9.46
N ILE A 230 -13.66 9.71 -10.35
CA ILE A 230 -14.50 10.64 -11.10
C ILE A 230 -14.91 10.00 -12.42
N ILE A 231 -16.20 10.09 -12.76
CA ILE A 231 -16.75 9.71 -14.07
C ILE A 231 -17.28 10.96 -14.72
N ASP A 232 -16.57 11.47 -15.72
CA ASP A 232 -16.98 12.68 -16.40
C ASP A 232 -17.93 12.38 -17.58
N GLU A 233 -18.45 13.45 -18.21
CA GLU A 233 -19.40 13.36 -19.32
C GLU A 233 -18.83 12.75 -20.62
N THR A 234 -17.52 12.54 -20.68
CA THR A 234 -16.83 12.00 -21.87
C THR A 234 -16.42 10.54 -21.69
N ALA A 235 -16.62 9.98 -20.49
CA ALA A 235 -16.19 8.64 -20.15
C ALA A 235 -16.84 7.57 -21.06
N ASP A 236 -16.07 6.54 -21.40
CA ASP A 236 -16.60 5.29 -21.93
C ASP A 236 -17.21 4.49 -20.78
N LEU A 237 -18.54 4.59 -20.63
CA LEU A 237 -19.25 4.09 -19.45
C LEU A 237 -19.16 2.58 -19.28
N ASP A 238 -19.21 1.79 -20.37
CA ASP A 238 -19.09 0.34 -20.30
C ASP A 238 -17.68 -0.06 -19.80
N ALA A 239 -16.64 0.49 -20.41
CA ALA A 239 -15.27 0.24 -20.00
C ALA A 239 -14.96 0.80 -18.59
N THR A 240 -15.62 1.88 -18.19
CA THR A 240 -15.52 2.45 -16.84
C THR A 240 -16.13 1.53 -15.80
N ALA A 241 -17.33 0.98 -16.09
CA ALA A 241 -18.01 0.05 -15.19
C ALA A 241 -17.21 -1.22 -14.97
N GLU A 242 -16.59 -1.80 -16.02
CA GLU A 242 -15.70 -2.96 -15.91
C GLU A 242 -14.46 -2.66 -15.03
N ARG A 243 -13.87 -1.46 -15.13
CA ARG A 243 -12.72 -1.05 -14.31
C ARG A 243 -13.09 -0.87 -12.84
N ILE A 244 -14.23 -0.25 -12.57
CA ILE A 244 -14.75 -0.05 -11.21
C ILE A 244 -15.16 -1.39 -10.60
N GLU A 245 -15.83 -2.27 -11.35
CA GLU A 245 -16.14 -3.62 -10.91
C GLU A 245 -14.87 -4.35 -10.50
N THR A 246 -13.87 -4.44 -11.38
CA THR A 246 -12.57 -5.04 -11.09
C THR A 246 -11.93 -4.45 -9.84
N SER A 247 -11.95 -3.13 -9.68
CA SER A 247 -11.37 -2.46 -8.52
C SER A 247 -12.14 -2.73 -7.23
N LYS A 248 -13.46 -2.85 -7.31
CA LYS A 248 -14.33 -3.00 -6.16
C LYS A 248 -14.47 -4.44 -5.67
N THR A 249 -14.40 -5.42 -6.58
CA THR A 249 -14.64 -6.84 -6.26
C THR A 249 -13.36 -7.59 -5.91
N PHE A 250 -12.22 -7.17 -6.47
CA PHE A 250 -10.94 -7.83 -6.26
C PHE A 250 -10.60 -7.97 -4.77
N ASP A 251 -10.40 -9.22 -4.34
CA ASP A 251 -10.09 -9.60 -2.95
C ASP A 251 -11.09 -9.00 -1.93
N TYR A 252 -12.36 -8.85 -2.35
CA TYR A 252 -13.44 -8.22 -1.60
C TYR A 252 -13.08 -6.83 -1.06
N ALA A 253 -12.41 -6.04 -1.88
CA ALA A 253 -11.99 -4.68 -1.59
C ALA A 253 -11.08 -4.54 -0.34
N THR A 254 -10.26 -5.53 -0.04
CA THR A 254 -9.28 -5.44 1.08
C THR A 254 -8.11 -4.51 0.82
N SER A 255 -7.99 -3.94 -0.38
CA SER A 255 -6.97 -2.95 -0.72
C SER A 255 -7.43 -1.54 -0.34
N CYS A 256 -6.54 -0.74 0.28
CA CYS A 256 -6.78 0.69 0.53
C CYS A 256 -6.96 1.51 -0.76
N SER A 257 -6.57 0.96 -1.91
CA SER A 257 -6.77 1.56 -3.24
C SER A 257 -8.01 1.06 -3.98
N SER A 258 -8.88 0.23 -3.36
CA SER A 258 -10.17 -0.11 -3.95
C SER A 258 -11.10 1.10 -3.94
N ASP A 259 -11.85 1.32 -5.03
CA ASP A 259 -12.78 2.44 -5.12
C ASP A 259 -13.77 2.46 -3.95
N ASN A 260 -13.83 3.55 -3.21
CA ASN A 260 -14.78 3.75 -2.12
C ASN A 260 -15.96 4.63 -2.55
N SER A 261 -15.70 5.61 -3.40
CA SER A 261 -16.70 6.52 -3.93
C SER A 261 -16.53 6.73 -5.44
N ALA A 262 -17.65 6.91 -6.14
CA ALA A 262 -17.71 7.36 -7.52
C ALA A 262 -18.44 8.70 -7.58
N VAL A 263 -17.76 9.75 -8.03
CA VAL A 263 -18.31 11.09 -8.26
C VAL A 263 -18.63 11.21 -9.74
N ILE A 264 -19.91 11.32 -10.08
CA ILE A 264 -20.43 11.15 -11.43
C ILE A 264 -21.11 12.45 -11.88
N VAL A 265 -20.73 12.97 -13.05
CA VAL A 265 -21.38 14.14 -13.64
C VAL A 265 -22.82 13.81 -13.99
N GLU A 266 -23.77 14.68 -13.58
CA GLU A 266 -25.23 14.48 -13.72
C GLU A 266 -25.66 14.10 -15.13
N SER A 267 -25.02 14.65 -16.15
CA SER A 267 -25.39 14.40 -17.56
C SER A 267 -25.23 12.93 -17.99
N VAL A 268 -24.41 12.15 -17.27
CA VAL A 268 -24.17 10.72 -17.53
C VAL A 268 -24.51 9.83 -16.32
N TYR A 269 -25.06 10.40 -15.25
CA TYR A 269 -25.25 9.68 -14.00
C TYR A 269 -26.14 8.43 -14.15
N ASP A 270 -27.32 8.56 -14.74
CA ASP A 270 -28.25 7.43 -14.89
C ASP A 270 -27.68 6.34 -15.81
N ASP A 271 -26.99 6.74 -16.88
CA ASP A 271 -26.34 5.81 -17.81
C ASP A 271 -25.12 5.11 -17.14
N ALA A 272 -24.35 5.82 -16.33
CA ALA A 272 -23.24 5.25 -15.56
C ALA A 272 -23.73 4.25 -14.49
N ILE A 273 -24.82 4.57 -13.78
CA ILE A 273 -25.45 3.64 -12.83
C ILE A 273 -25.92 2.39 -13.55
N ALA A 274 -26.58 2.54 -14.71
CA ALA A 274 -27.04 1.39 -15.50
C ALA A 274 -25.87 0.51 -15.97
N ALA A 275 -24.76 1.11 -16.42
CA ALA A 275 -23.56 0.37 -16.79
C ALA A 275 -22.93 -0.40 -15.60
N LEU A 276 -22.93 0.22 -14.41
CA LEU A 276 -22.45 -0.45 -13.18
C LEU A 276 -23.38 -1.61 -12.78
N GLU A 277 -24.72 -1.46 -12.93
CA GLU A 277 -25.68 -2.55 -12.69
C GLU A 277 -25.46 -3.69 -13.70
N ASP A 278 -25.22 -3.38 -14.98
CA ASP A 278 -24.89 -4.39 -16.01
C ASP A 278 -23.55 -5.10 -15.72
N ALA A 279 -22.61 -4.42 -15.03
CA ALA A 279 -21.34 -4.99 -14.56
C ALA A 279 -21.45 -5.77 -13.23
N GLY A 280 -22.67 -6.03 -12.73
CA GLY A 280 -22.91 -6.87 -11.54
C GLY A 280 -23.22 -6.12 -10.25
N ALA A 281 -23.37 -4.79 -10.29
CA ALA A 281 -23.74 -4.03 -9.11
C ALA A 281 -25.23 -4.19 -8.75
N TYR A 282 -25.53 -4.20 -7.46
CA TYR A 282 -26.88 -4.05 -6.95
C TYR A 282 -27.08 -2.64 -6.41
N ARG A 283 -28.01 -1.88 -7.00
CA ARG A 283 -28.39 -0.55 -6.51
C ARG A 283 -29.35 -0.68 -5.33
N CYS A 284 -28.89 -0.28 -4.16
CA CYS A 284 -29.68 -0.27 -2.93
C CYS A 284 -30.68 0.90 -2.90
N ASP A 285 -31.88 0.62 -2.39
CA ASP A 285 -32.81 1.67 -2.04
C ASP A 285 -32.44 2.37 -0.72
N ASP A 286 -33.21 3.37 -0.30
CA ASP A 286 -32.93 4.15 0.91
C ASP A 286 -32.95 3.31 2.18
N GLU A 287 -33.83 2.31 2.31
CA GLU A 287 -33.93 1.43 3.48
C GLU A 287 -32.73 0.45 3.50
N GLU A 288 -32.38 -0.12 2.37
CA GLU A 288 -31.25 -1.01 2.20
C GLU A 288 -29.91 -0.30 2.46
N ARG A 289 -29.78 0.95 1.98
CA ARG A 289 -28.63 1.81 2.27
C ARG A 289 -28.48 2.04 3.78
N GLU A 290 -29.55 2.37 4.52
CA GLU A 290 -29.50 2.57 5.97
C GLU A 290 -29.12 1.27 6.71
N LYS A 291 -29.56 0.12 6.24
CA LYS A 291 -29.16 -1.19 6.78
C LYS A 291 -27.67 -1.46 6.55
N LEU A 292 -27.16 -1.22 5.35
CA LEU A 292 -25.74 -1.36 5.03
C LEU A 292 -24.88 -0.40 5.88
N GLU A 293 -25.28 0.87 6.00
CA GLU A 293 -24.57 1.85 6.82
C GLU A 293 -24.47 1.39 8.29
N ALA A 294 -25.59 0.97 8.87
CA ALA A 294 -25.62 0.49 10.25
C ALA A 294 -24.80 -0.80 10.46
N THR A 295 -24.68 -1.63 9.42
CA THR A 295 -23.93 -2.87 9.46
C THR A 295 -22.42 -2.63 9.30
N LEU A 296 -22.05 -1.72 8.39
CA LEU A 296 -20.65 -1.33 8.17
C LEU A 296 -20.07 -0.53 9.36
N PHE A 297 -20.86 0.37 9.91
CA PHE A 297 -20.45 1.34 10.93
C PHE A 297 -21.34 1.27 12.18
N PRO A 298 -21.37 0.15 12.91
CA PRO A 298 -22.27 -0.04 14.04
C PRO A 298 -22.07 0.98 15.19
N ASP A 299 -20.87 1.51 15.34
CA ASP A 299 -20.51 2.52 16.34
C ASP A 299 -20.30 3.91 15.72
N GLY A 300 -20.69 4.12 14.47
CA GLY A 300 -20.53 5.37 13.72
C GLY A 300 -19.22 5.46 12.93
N ALA A 301 -18.96 6.62 12.36
CA ALA A 301 -17.82 6.87 11.49
C ALA A 301 -16.47 6.51 12.15
N GLY A 302 -15.56 5.94 11.37
CA GLY A 302 -14.23 5.51 11.83
C GLY A 302 -14.22 4.19 12.62
N SER A 303 -15.35 3.48 12.70
CA SER A 303 -15.46 2.19 13.37
C SER A 303 -16.06 1.14 12.42
N LEU A 304 -15.24 0.66 11.49
CA LEU A 304 -15.65 -0.43 10.59
C LEU A 304 -15.90 -1.74 11.36
N SER A 305 -16.98 -2.43 11.00
CA SER A 305 -17.29 -3.75 11.53
C SER A 305 -16.28 -4.79 11.05
N GLY A 306 -15.52 -5.38 11.98
CA GLY A 306 -14.57 -6.45 11.65
C GLY A 306 -15.25 -7.73 11.14
N GLU A 307 -16.56 -7.89 11.34
CA GLU A 307 -17.30 -9.09 10.92
C GLU A 307 -17.60 -9.11 9.42
N ILE A 308 -17.69 -7.93 8.79
CA ILE A 308 -18.05 -7.80 7.36
C ILE A 308 -16.97 -7.14 6.51
N THR A 309 -15.88 -6.66 7.11
CA THR A 309 -14.72 -6.12 6.39
C THR A 309 -14.07 -7.21 5.54
N GLY A 310 -13.93 -6.97 4.23
CA GLY A 310 -13.30 -7.91 3.30
C GLY A 310 -14.08 -9.22 3.12
N GLN A 311 -15.40 -9.20 3.33
CA GLN A 311 -16.28 -10.35 3.15
C GLN A 311 -16.94 -10.36 1.77
N PRO A 312 -17.36 -11.54 1.29
CA PRO A 312 -18.11 -11.66 0.04
C PRO A 312 -19.46 -10.92 0.12
N PRO A 313 -20.00 -10.45 -1.02
CA PRO A 313 -21.23 -9.68 -1.04
C PRO A 313 -22.43 -10.42 -0.45
N GLU A 314 -22.52 -11.75 -0.60
CA GLU A 314 -23.57 -12.57 -0.01
C GLU A 314 -23.61 -12.47 1.53
N GLU A 315 -22.45 -12.51 2.19
CA GLU A 315 -22.34 -12.39 3.65
C GLU A 315 -22.69 -10.96 4.12
N ILE A 316 -22.27 -9.95 3.37
CA ILE A 316 -22.65 -8.56 3.64
C ILE A 316 -24.17 -8.36 3.51
N ALA A 317 -24.79 -8.90 2.45
CA ALA A 317 -26.24 -8.85 2.26
C ALA A 317 -27.01 -9.54 3.39
N GLU A 318 -26.52 -10.71 3.84
CA GLU A 318 -27.13 -11.44 4.96
C GLU A 318 -27.01 -10.67 6.28
N ALA A 319 -25.83 -10.16 6.60
CA ALA A 319 -25.55 -9.38 7.80
C ALA A 319 -26.39 -8.09 7.86
N ALA A 320 -26.54 -7.40 6.72
CA ALA A 320 -27.38 -6.21 6.59
C ALA A 320 -28.89 -6.51 6.50
N GLY A 321 -29.28 -7.78 6.39
CA GLY A 321 -30.69 -8.18 6.28
C GLY A 321 -31.33 -7.68 4.98
N LEU A 322 -30.59 -7.71 3.86
CA LEU A 322 -31.13 -7.43 2.54
C LEU A 322 -31.97 -8.63 2.06
N GLU A 323 -33.26 -8.40 1.90
CA GLU A 323 -34.22 -9.49 1.57
C GLU A 323 -34.31 -9.76 0.06
N ASN A 324 -33.88 -8.81 -0.78
CA ASN A 324 -33.93 -8.94 -2.22
C ASN A 324 -32.96 -10.04 -2.70
N ALA A 325 -33.48 -10.96 -3.52
CA ALA A 325 -32.66 -12.04 -4.08
C ALA A 325 -31.51 -11.50 -4.96
N ALA A 326 -31.74 -10.42 -5.71
CA ALA A 326 -30.74 -9.79 -6.53
C ALA A 326 -29.58 -9.20 -5.71
N ALA A 327 -29.83 -8.71 -4.50
CA ALA A 327 -28.77 -8.24 -3.61
C ALA A 327 -27.81 -9.37 -3.16
N ARG A 328 -28.30 -10.60 -3.06
CA ARG A 328 -27.50 -11.78 -2.70
C ARG A 328 -26.70 -12.37 -3.84
N GLU A 329 -27.10 -12.05 -5.08
CA GLU A 329 -26.45 -12.51 -6.31
C GLU A 329 -25.53 -11.44 -6.91
N ALA A 330 -25.45 -10.24 -6.30
CA ALA A 330 -24.63 -9.14 -6.76
C ALA A 330 -23.14 -9.35 -6.47
N ASP A 331 -22.30 -8.75 -7.29
CA ASP A 331 -20.85 -8.72 -7.07
C ASP A 331 -20.43 -7.58 -6.13
N PHE A 332 -21.18 -6.47 -6.15
CA PHE A 332 -20.99 -5.32 -5.25
C PHE A 332 -22.28 -4.47 -5.11
N PHE A 333 -22.28 -3.53 -4.16
CA PHE A 333 -23.42 -2.70 -3.84
C PHE A 333 -23.17 -1.25 -4.21
N LEU A 334 -24.18 -0.59 -4.79
CA LEU A 334 -24.24 0.85 -5.00
C LEU A 334 -25.15 1.50 -3.96
N VAL A 335 -24.63 2.52 -3.29
CA VAL A 335 -25.40 3.34 -2.35
C VAL A 335 -25.27 4.80 -2.73
N GLU A 336 -26.38 5.54 -2.73
CA GLU A 336 -26.36 6.98 -2.99
C GLU A 336 -25.81 7.75 -1.78
N GLY A 337 -24.78 8.59 -2.01
CA GLY A 337 -24.20 9.48 -1.01
C GLY A 337 -25.16 10.61 -0.65
N ARG A 338 -25.37 10.85 0.66
CA ARG A 338 -26.24 11.91 1.17
C ARG A 338 -25.48 13.10 1.75
N GLY A 339 -24.17 12.99 1.86
CA GLY A 339 -23.26 13.98 2.39
C GLY A 339 -21.87 13.39 2.61
N ILE A 340 -20.97 14.22 3.09
CA ILE A 340 -19.56 13.89 3.33
C ILE A 340 -19.22 14.20 4.79
N GLY A 341 -18.38 13.38 5.40
CA GLY A 341 -17.89 13.62 6.75
C GLY A 341 -18.45 12.64 7.80
N PRO A 342 -18.20 12.89 9.10
CA PRO A 342 -18.48 11.94 10.17
C PRO A 342 -19.95 11.61 10.38
N ASP A 343 -20.88 12.50 9.95
CA ASP A 343 -22.31 12.24 9.97
C ASP A 343 -22.79 11.38 8.79
N TYR A 344 -21.88 11.11 7.84
CA TYR A 344 -22.13 10.34 6.61
C TYR A 344 -21.02 9.31 6.39
N PRO A 345 -20.92 8.27 7.23
CA PRO A 345 -19.78 7.36 7.26
C PRO A 345 -19.54 6.60 5.95
N LEU A 346 -20.57 6.46 5.09
CA LEU A 346 -20.42 5.88 3.76
C LEU A 346 -19.55 6.72 2.80
N SER A 347 -19.19 7.97 3.16
CA SER A 347 -18.23 8.79 2.40
C SER A 347 -16.77 8.44 2.70
N GLY A 348 -16.49 7.65 3.75
CA GLY A 348 -15.17 7.20 4.15
C GLY A 348 -14.77 5.84 3.58
N GLU A 349 -13.59 5.34 4.02
CA GLU A 349 -13.08 4.03 3.65
C GLU A 349 -13.96 2.92 4.24
N LYS A 350 -14.30 1.94 3.40
CA LYS A 350 -15.23 0.85 3.76
C LYS A 350 -14.59 -0.54 3.82
N ILE A 351 -13.46 -0.74 3.15
CA ILE A 351 -12.80 -2.06 2.97
C ILE A 351 -13.85 -3.16 2.76
N SER A 352 -14.79 -2.90 1.87
CA SER A 352 -15.91 -3.77 1.53
C SER A 352 -16.39 -3.50 0.11
N VAL A 353 -17.17 -4.42 -0.45
CA VAL A 353 -17.75 -4.31 -1.79
C VAL A 353 -18.94 -3.33 -1.88
N VAL A 354 -18.88 -2.24 -1.13
CA VAL A 354 -19.89 -1.15 -1.16
C VAL A 354 -19.27 0.10 -1.77
N LEU A 355 -19.84 0.61 -2.85
CA LEU A 355 -19.47 1.83 -3.55
C LEU A 355 -20.49 2.92 -3.31
N THR A 356 -20.04 4.08 -2.84
CA THR A 356 -20.90 5.26 -2.68
C THR A 356 -20.87 6.10 -3.95
N THR A 357 -22.04 6.51 -4.47
CA THR A 357 -22.15 7.33 -5.67
C THR A 357 -22.62 8.73 -5.34
N PHE A 358 -22.02 9.76 -5.94
CA PHE A 358 -22.37 11.16 -5.78
C PHE A 358 -22.67 11.74 -7.16
N ALA A 359 -23.86 12.32 -7.34
CA ALA A 359 -24.21 13.08 -8.54
C ALA A 359 -23.76 14.54 -8.39
N VAL A 360 -23.06 15.08 -9.39
CA VAL A 360 -22.55 16.45 -9.40
C VAL A 360 -22.89 17.15 -10.72
N PRO A 361 -23.10 18.49 -10.72
CA PRO A 361 -23.64 19.16 -11.91
C PRO A 361 -22.69 19.13 -13.12
N ASP A 362 -21.39 19.18 -12.89
CA ASP A 362 -20.35 19.25 -13.92
C ASP A 362 -18.99 18.82 -13.37
N PHE A 363 -17.94 18.90 -14.20
CA PHE A 363 -16.59 18.51 -13.82
C PHE A 363 -15.99 19.40 -12.71
N ASP A 364 -16.33 20.68 -12.62
CA ASP A 364 -15.91 21.53 -11.51
C ASP A 364 -16.51 21.05 -10.18
N GLY A 365 -17.80 20.71 -10.19
CA GLY A 365 -18.46 20.07 -9.04
C GLY A 365 -17.86 18.72 -8.68
N ALA A 366 -17.34 17.96 -9.67
CA ALA A 366 -16.65 16.70 -9.40
C ALA A 366 -15.32 16.93 -8.68
N LEU A 367 -14.55 17.95 -9.07
CA LEU A 367 -13.32 18.30 -8.37
C LEU A 367 -13.59 18.74 -6.93
N GLU A 368 -14.57 19.62 -6.71
CA GLU A 368 -14.94 20.12 -5.37
C GLU A 368 -15.38 18.95 -4.46
N THR A 369 -16.29 18.09 -4.93
CA THR A 369 -16.79 16.96 -4.16
C THR A 369 -15.70 15.93 -3.85
N THR A 370 -14.83 15.66 -4.82
CA THR A 370 -13.70 14.72 -4.62
C THR A 370 -12.73 15.25 -3.57
N GLN A 371 -12.38 16.54 -3.64
CA GLN A 371 -11.49 17.14 -2.64
C GLN A 371 -12.14 17.11 -1.23
N GLU A 372 -13.44 17.38 -1.12
CA GLU A 372 -14.16 17.30 0.17
C GLU A 372 -14.15 15.88 0.75
N ILE A 373 -14.32 14.85 -0.09
CA ILE A 373 -14.23 13.45 0.35
C ILE A 373 -12.82 13.13 0.85
N LEU A 374 -11.79 13.52 0.10
CA LEU A 374 -10.39 13.28 0.46
C LEU A 374 -9.95 14.07 1.69
N ASP A 375 -10.45 15.30 1.88
CA ASP A 375 -10.17 16.10 3.08
C ASP A 375 -10.78 15.47 4.34
N TYR A 376 -11.92 14.77 4.18
CA TYR A 376 -12.50 14.01 5.28
C TYR A 376 -11.66 12.78 5.62
N GLU A 377 -11.29 11.98 4.61
CA GLU A 377 -10.51 10.75 4.77
C GLU A 377 -9.80 10.39 3.46
N GLY A 378 -8.55 9.94 3.53
CA GLY A 378 -7.77 9.49 2.37
C GLY A 378 -6.93 10.57 1.70
N SER A 379 -6.75 11.73 2.33
CA SER A 379 -5.93 12.83 1.80
C SER A 379 -4.54 12.35 1.37
N GLY A 380 -4.13 12.78 0.18
CA GLY A 380 -2.84 12.42 -0.42
C GLY A 380 -2.77 11.03 -1.05
N HIS A 381 -3.73 10.11 -0.81
CA HIS A 381 -3.57 8.72 -1.23
C HIS A 381 -3.70 8.56 -2.75
N SER A 382 -4.88 8.63 -3.32
CA SER A 382 -5.09 8.43 -4.76
C SER A 382 -6.49 8.83 -5.23
N CYS A 383 -6.58 9.16 -6.52
CA CYS A 383 -7.84 9.43 -7.22
C CYS A 383 -7.83 8.76 -8.60
N GLY A 384 -8.98 8.32 -9.08
CA GLY A 384 -9.22 7.84 -10.43
C GLY A 384 -9.98 8.87 -11.26
N LEU A 385 -9.71 8.93 -12.56
CA LEU A 385 -10.50 9.69 -13.52
C LEU A 385 -10.82 8.84 -14.73
N HIS A 386 -12.08 8.68 -15.03
CA HIS A 386 -12.58 8.06 -16.26
C HIS A 386 -13.05 9.16 -17.22
N THR A 387 -12.32 9.32 -18.31
CA THR A 387 -12.48 10.44 -19.26
C THR A 387 -11.90 10.10 -20.63
N THR A 388 -12.34 10.78 -21.66
CA THR A 388 -11.64 10.89 -22.95
C THR A 388 -11.15 12.30 -23.22
N ASP A 389 -11.34 13.25 -22.28
CA ASP A 389 -10.83 14.62 -22.38
C ASP A 389 -9.44 14.72 -21.72
N GLU A 390 -8.39 14.92 -22.53
CA GLU A 390 -7.01 15.07 -22.04
C GLU A 390 -6.83 16.30 -21.13
N GLY A 391 -7.64 17.36 -21.32
CA GLY A 391 -7.60 18.57 -20.50
C GLY A 391 -8.11 18.34 -19.08
N HIS A 392 -9.04 17.40 -18.88
CA HIS A 392 -9.53 17.02 -17.55
C HIS A 392 -8.45 16.33 -16.72
N ALA A 393 -7.58 15.50 -17.34
CA ALA A 393 -6.47 14.87 -16.65
C ALA A 393 -5.46 15.89 -16.09
N GLU A 394 -5.16 16.96 -16.85
CA GLU A 394 -4.29 18.05 -16.38
C GLU A 394 -4.98 18.85 -15.27
N ARG A 395 -6.26 19.19 -15.45
CA ARG A 395 -7.02 19.98 -14.47
C ARG A 395 -7.12 19.28 -13.11
N ILE A 396 -7.42 17.98 -13.07
CA ILE A 396 -7.52 17.23 -11.81
C ILE A 396 -6.14 17.14 -11.13
N GLY A 397 -5.05 16.95 -11.90
CA GLY A 397 -3.69 16.95 -11.38
C GLY A 397 -3.28 18.25 -10.70
N HIS A 398 -3.89 19.40 -11.09
CA HIS A 398 -3.68 20.70 -10.44
C HIS A 398 -4.63 20.97 -9.28
N ALA A 399 -5.78 20.32 -9.24
CA ALA A 399 -6.87 20.67 -8.31
C ALA A 399 -6.96 19.75 -7.09
N ILE A 400 -6.55 18.49 -7.21
CA ILE A 400 -6.74 17.48 -6.17
C ILE A 400 -5.42 17.11 -5.49
N ASP A 401 -5.40 17.14 -4.18
CA ASP A 401 -4.23 16.83 -3.35
C ASP A 401 -4.06 15.31 -3.15
N VAL A 402 -3.54 14.63 -4.18
CA VAL A 402 -3.19 13.20 -4.16
C VAL A 402 -1.83 12.94 -4.78
N CYS A 403 -1.14 11.91 -4.30
CA CYS A 403 0.16 11.50 -4.86
C CYS A 403 0.02 10.71 -6.17
N ARG A 404 -1.14 10.11 -6.42
CA ARG A 404 -1.41 9.30 -7.63
C ARG A 404 -2.76 9.62 -8.21
N LEU A 405 -2.76 9.93 -9.50
CA LEU A 405 -3.95 10.09 -10.31
C LEU A 405 -3.94 9.03 -11.41
N LEU A 406 -4.94 8.17 -11.44
CA LEU A 406 -5.08 7.11 -12.43
C LEU A 406 -6.10 7.46 -13.49
N ILE A 407 -5.70 7.46 -14.74
CA ILE A 407 -6.58 7.75 -15.87
C ILE A 407 -7.00 6.44 -16.51
N ASN A 408 -8.31 6.18 -16.53
CA ASN A 408 -8.93 5.01 -17.19
C ASN A 408 -8.32 3.67 -16.77
N GLN A 409 -8.08 3.48 -15.47
CA GLN A 409 -7.50 2.26 -14.90
C GLN A 409 -8.28 1.80 -13.66
N PRO A 410 -8.33 0.49 -13.35
CA PRO A 410 -8.82 0.01 -12.05
C PRO A 410 -7.86 0.46 -10.93
N GLN A 411 -8.34 1.21 -9.95
CA GLN A 411 -7.48 1.78 -8.91
C GLN A 411 -6.76 0.71 -8.07
N CYS A 412 -7.44 -0.39 -7.69
CA CYS A 412 -6.82 -1.47 -6.90
C CYS A 412 -5.63 -2.16 -7.61
N VAL A 413 -5.56 -2.05 -8.94
CA VAL A 413 -4.47 -2.59 -9.76
C VAL A 413 -3.40 -1.55 -9.99
N GLY A 414 -3.80 -0.37 -10.47
CA GLY A 414 -2.90 0.67 -11.01
C GLY A 414 -2.13 1.44 -9.94
N ASN A 415 -2.75 1.76 -8.79
CA ASN A 415 -2.11 2.59 -7.75
C ASN A 415 -0.78 2.05 -7.23
N GLY A 416 -0.69 0.75 -7.02
CA GLY A 416 0.54 0.12 -6.58
C GLY A 416 1.45 -0.31 -7.75
N GLY A 417 1.35 0.32 -8.90
CA GLY A 417 2.12 -0.03 -10.10
C GLY A 417 1.65 -1.30 -10.81
N SER A 418 1.74 -1.29 -12.12
CA SER A 418 1.42 -2.42 -12.99
C SER A 418 2.20 -2.32 -14.30
N PHE A 419 2.22 -3.39 -15.11
CA PHE A 419 2.82 -3.34 -16.46
C PHE A 419 2.02 -2.49 -17.46
N GLU A 420 0.89 -1.91 -17.05
CA GLU A 420 0.04 -1.03 -17.86
C GLU A 420 0.26 0.45 -17.55
N ASN A 421 1.06 0.77 -16.54
CA ASN A 421 1.48 2.13 -16.22
C ASN A 421 2.95 2.17 -15.78
N GLY A 422 3.52 3.38 -15.66
CA GLY A 422 4.93 3.59 -15.33
C GLY A 422 5.24 3.73 -13.84
N LEU A 423 4.30 3.40 -12.95
CA LEU A 423 4.54 3.46 -11.51
C LEU A 423 5.30 2.21 -11.02
N ASN A 424 6.24 2.39 -10.10
CA ASN A 424 6.94 1.29 -9.46
C ASN A 424 5.95 0.33 -8.77
N VAL A 425 6.19 -0.98 -8.92
CA VAL A 425 5.29 -2.00 -8.37
C VAL A 425 5.56 -2.21 -6.89
N THR A 426 4.59 -1.84 -6.06
CA THR A 426 4.67 -1.90 -4.60
C THR A 426 3.35 -2.27 -3.95
N LEU A 427 3.40 -2.51 -2.63
CA LEU A 427 2.27 -2.63 -1.72
C LEU A 427 2.25 -1.49 -0.68
N SER A 428 3.20 -0.56 -0.77
CA SER A 428 3.36 0.58 0.13
C SER A 428 3.32 1.88 -0.68
N MET A 429 2.17 2.53 -0.66
CA MET A 429 1.88 3.72 -1.45
C MET A 429 1.78 4.92 -0.50
N GLY A 430 2.74 5.84 -0.58
CA GLY A 430 2.77 7.04 0.24
C GLY A 430 1.60 7.99 -0.07
N ALA A 431 1.25 8.81 0.90
CA ALA A 431 0.21 9.84 0.78
C ALA A 431 0.79 11.27 0.90
N GLY A 432 2.11 11.40 0.95
CA GLY A 432 2.79 12.68 1.04
C GLY A 432 2.44 13.47 2.29
N THR A 433 2.81 14.73 2.30
CA THR A 433 2.49 15.64 3.40
C THR A 433 1.00 15.91 3.54
N TRP A 434 0.22 15.74 2.49
CA TRP A 434 -1.24 15.82 2.54
C TRP A 434 -1.84 14.73 3.44
N GLY A 435 -1.31 13.51 3.37
CA GLY A 435 -1.69 12.40 4.25
C GLY A 435 -0.86 12.29 5.53
N GLY A 436 -0.01 13.30 5.82
CA GLY A 436 0.86 13.30 7.00
C GLY A 436 2.06 12.36 6.89
N ASN A 437 2.43 11.92 5.68
CA ASN A 437 3.55 11.00 5.44
C ASN A 437 4.77 11.75 4.87
N GLN A 438 5.94 11.13 4.99
CA GLN A 438 7.16 11.58 4.31
C GLN A 438 7.25 11.05 2.87
N LEU A 439 6.63 9.90 2.61
CA LEU A 439 6.60 9.24 1.31
C LEU A 439 5.45 9.78 0.47
N ASP A 440 5.74 10.34 -0.71
CA ASP A 440 4.76 10.86 -1.67
C ASP A 440 4.71 10.06 -2.99
N GLU A 441 5.39 8.93 -3.02
CA GLU A 441 5.47 8.05 -4.18
C GLU A 441 5.24 6.57 -3.81
N ASN A 442 5.38 5.69 -4.78
CA ASN A 442 5.41 4.25 -4.56
C ASN A 442 6.76 3.86 -3.96
N LEU A 443 6.74 3.23 -2.78
CA LEU A 443 7.96 2.77 -2.11
C LEU A 443 8.74 1.80 -3.02
N ASP A 444 10.02 2.06 -3.18
CA ASP A 444 10.94 1.23 -3.94
C ASP A 444 12.27 1.00 -3.18
N TYR A 445 13.24 0.34 -3.83
CA TYR A 445 14.51 -0.01 -3.20
C TYR A 445 15.40 1.20 -2.85
N THR A 446 15.23 2.33 -3.53
CA THR A 446 16.05 3.53 -3.28
C THR A 446 15.81 4.09 -1.89
N HIS A 447 14.61 3.88 -1.35
CA HIS A 447 14.24 4.23 0.02
C HIS A 447 14.95 3.38 1.09
N PHE A 448 15.55 2.26 0.68
CA PHE A 448 16.34 1.35 1.52
C PHE A 448 17.84 1.50 1.29
N LEU A 449 18.28 2.61 0.69
CA LEU A 449 19.67 2.96 0.47
C LEU A 449 20.02 4.26 1.20
N ASN A 450 21.22 4.29 1.78
CA ASN A 450 21.94 5.53 2.03
C ASN A 450 22.89 5.79 0.87
N THR A 451 23.10 7.05 0.51
CA THR A 451 24.05 7.45 -0.52
C THR A 451 25.17 8.28 0.07
N THR A 452 26.41 7.92 -0.26
CA THR A 452 27.58 8.78 -0.02
C THR A 452 27.92 9.48 -1.33
N THR A 453 27.78 10.80 -1.35
CA THR A 453 28.17 11.63 -2.50
C THR A 453 29.63 12.04 -2.37
N VAL A 454 30.43 11.67 -3.34
CA VAL A 454 31.81 12.16 -3.52
C VAL A 454 31.76 13.32 -4.51
N ALA A 455 32.20 14.50 -4.08
CA ALA A 455 32.25 15.69 -4.93
C ALA A 455 33.69 16.06 -5.20
N GLU A 456 34.10 16.06 -6.46
CA GLU A 456 35.41 16.49 -6.93
C GLU A 456 35.35 17.94 -7.40
N ALA A 457 36.48 18.66 -7.31
CA ALA A 457 36.53 20.04 -7.76
C ALA A 457 36.46 20.08 -9.30
N ILE A 458 35.57 20.92 -9.82
CA ILE A 458 35.45 21.21 -11.25
C ILE A 458 35.88 22.66 -11.56
N GLU A 459 36.14 22.98 -12.84
CA GLU A 459 36.37 24.35 -13.26
C GLU A 459 35.12 25.20 -13.02
N PRO A 460 35.24 26.36 -12.34
CA PRO A 460 34.08 27.18 -12.05
C PRO A 460 33.48 27.79 -13.32
N ASP A 461 32.19 27.64 -13.52
CA ASP A 461 31.41 28.32 -14.56
C ASP A 461 30.13 28.93 -13.91
N PRO A 462 30.32 29.97 -13.04
CA PRO A 462 29.19 30.60 -12.37
C PRO A 462 28.37 31.43 -13.35
N PRO A 463 27.04 31.43 -13.25
CA PRO A 463 26.19 32.37 -14.00
C PRO A 463 26.51 33.81 -13.59
N THR A 464 26.30 34.76 -14.53
CA THR A 464 26.45 36.20 -14.26
C THR A 464 25.25 36.74 -13.46
N GLU A 465 25.39 37.96 -12.89
CA GLU A 465 24.24 38.65 -12.26
C GLU A 465 23.12 38.90 -13.29
N GLU A 466 23.45 39.16 -14.53
CA GLU A 466 22.49 39.34 -15.63
C GLU A 466 21.70 38.04 -15.89
N ASP A 467 22.36 36.86 -15.87
CA ASP A 467 21.71 35.57 -16.06
C ASP A 467 20.71 35.26 -14.95
N LEU A 468 21.01 35.67 -13.71
CA LEU A 468 20.16 35.35 -12.55
C LEU A 468 19.13 36.42 -12.22
N PHE A 469 19.46 37.69 -12.42
CA PHE A 469 18.64 38.80 -11.96
C PHE A 469 18.20 39.76 -13.08
N GLY A 470 18.71 39.63 -14.30
CA GLY A 470 18.45 40.59 -15.39
C GLY A 470 16.98 40.89 -15.55
N SER A 471 16.12 39.86 -15.73
CA SER A 471 14.68 40.03 -15.89
C SER A 471 14.01 40.68 -14.65
N TYR A 472 14.46 40.34 -13.44
CA TYR A 472 13.95 40.93 -12.21
C TYR A 472 14.34 42.41 -12.07
N LEU A 473 15.60 42.74 -12.36
CA LEU A 473 16.10 44.11 -12.29
C LEU A 473 15.50 45.02 -13.39
N ASP A 474 15.26 44.47 -14.57
CA ASP A 474 14.58 45.17 -15.68
C ASP A 474 13.14 45.56 -15.31
N GLU A 475 12.43 44.70 -14.58
CA GLU A 475 11.03 44.92 -14.18
C GLU A 475 10.92 45.81 -12.92
N HIS A 476 11.80 45.60 -11.92
CA HIS A 476 11.66 46.21 -10.59
C HIS A 476 12.71 47.28 -10.27
N GLY A 477 13.75 47.42 -11.12
CA GLY A 477 14.85 48.34 -10.89
C GLY A 477 15.82 47.91 -9.79
N THR A 478 16.93 48.65 -9.67
CA THR A 478 17.94 48.41 -8.62
C THR A 478 17.59 49.10 -7.31
#